data_162d494173758b9bdf3bfe915914f5e4
#
_entry.id   162d494173758b9bdf3bfe915914f5e4
#
_cell.length_a   1.000
_cell.length_b   1.000
_cell.length_c   1.000
_cell.angle_alpha   90.00
_cell.angle_beta   90.00
_cell.angle_gamma   90.00
#
_symmetry.space_group_name_H-M   'P 1'
#
loop_
_entity.id
_entity.type
_entity.pdbx_description
1 polymer ?
#
loop_
_entity_poly.entity_id
_entity_poly.type
_entity_poly.pdbx_seq_one_letter_code
_entity_poly.pdbx_strand_id
1 'polypeptide(L)'
;MNPVTAPRLDLRGLPAPQPMEHIIACLHTLPPGQRLVALTPMYPAPLLPILEQMGFAWDAQTTADGACLVVCHAADRHLLDAPPAP
;
A
#
# COMPACT_ATOMS: atom_id res chain seq x y z
N MET A 1 -13.53 -14.88 16.21
CA MET A 1 -12.18 -14.71 15.65
C MET A 1 -12.22 -13.75 14.48
N ASN A 2 -11.34 -12.82 14.47
CA ASN A 2 -11.33 -11.83 13.41
C ASN A 2 -10.74 -12.41 12.12
N PRO A 3 -11.38 -12.17 10.99
CA PRO A 3 -10.73 -12.49 9.74
C PRO A 3 -9.45 -11.70 9.61
N VAL A 4 -8.49 -12.29 8.92
CA VAL A 4 -7.27 -11.58 8.61
C VAL A 4 -7.62 -10.51 7.60
N THR A 5 -7.57 -9.25 8.02
CA THR A 5 -7.82 -8.13 7.13
C THR A 5 -6.50 -7.51 6.72
N ALA A 6 -6.44 -7.04 5.49
CA ALA A 6 -5.27 -6.33 5.03
C ALA A 6 -5.06 -5.08 5.90
N PRO A 7 -3.81 -4.76 6.25
CA PRO A 7 -3.54 -3.52 6.94
C PRO A 7 -4.03 -2.33 6.14
N ARG A 8 -4.58 -1.36 6.82
CA ARG A 8 -5.01 -0.11 6.20
C ARG A 8 -4.38 1.04 6.95
N LEU A 9 -3.71 1.91 6.22
CA LEU A 9 -3.05 3.08 6.77
C LEU A 9 -3.68 4.34 6.17
N ASP A 10 -4.08 5.25 7.04
CA ASP A 10 -4.51 6.58 6.59
C ASP A 10 -3.39 7.55 6.94
N LEU A 11 -2.61 7.92 5.93
CA LEU A 11 -1.41 8.72 6.10
C LEU A 11 -1.59 10.14 5.57
N ARG A 12 -2.83 10.52 5.27
CA ARG A 12 -3.13 11.79 4.59
C ARG A 12 -2.75 13.01 5.40
N GLY A 13 -2.72 12.89 6.74
CA GLY A 13 -2.37 14.00 7.61
C GLY A 13 -0.88 14.14 7.91
N LEU A 14 -0.02 13.26 7.35
CA LEU A 14 1.39 13.24 7.68
C LEU A 14 2.21 14.00 6.63
N PRO A 15 3.21 14.80 7.07
CA PRO A 15 4.12 15.45 6.13
C PRO A 15 5.13 14.46 5.57
N ALA A 16 5.61 14.73 4.34
CA ALA A 16 6.68 13.94 3.76
C ALA A 16 7.95 14.04 4.62
N PRO A 17 8.75 12.98 4.74
CA PRO A 17 8.63 11.69 4.09
C PRO A 17 7.91 10.63 4.94
N GLN A 18 7.18 11.02 5.97
CA GLN A 18 6.58 10.08 6.91
C GLN A 18 5.65 9.06 6.27
N PRO A 19 4.79 9.43 5.28
CA PRO A 19 3.94 8.42 4.66
C PRO A 19 4.74 7.28 4.05
N MET A 20 5.82 7.60 3.35
CA MET A 20 6.69 6.58 2.74
C MET A 20 7.32 5.69 3.81
N GLU A 21 7.80 6.28 4.90
CA GLU A 21 8.44 5.53 5.98
C GLU A 21 7.47 4.54 6.63
N HIS A 22 6.24 4.97 6.86
CA HIS A 22 5.22 4.10 7.43
C HIS A 22 4.87 2.94 6.51
N ILE A 23 4.75 3.21 5.22
CA ILE A 23 4.45 2.17 4.25
C ILE A 23 5.57 1.14 4.22
N ILE A 24 6.81 1.56 4.12
CA ILE A 24 7.97 0.65 4.06
C ILE A 24 8.05 -0.17 5.34
N ALA A 25 7.88 0.45 6.50
CA ALA A 25 7.90 -0.27 7.76
C ALA A 25 6.82 -1.36 7.82
N CYS A 26 5.63 -1.04 7.34
CA CYS A 26 4.52 -2.00 7.32
C CYS A 26 4.80 -3.16 6.36
N LEU A 27 5.45 -2.88 5.22
CA LEU A 27 5.76 -3.92 4.24
C LEU A 27 6.78 -4.93 4.75
N HIS A 28 7.65 -4.53 5.68
CA HIS A 28 8.60 -5.47 6.28
C HIS A 28 7.91 -6.59 7.06
N THR A 29 6.67 -6.38 7.47
CA THR A 29 5.90 -7.35 8.24
C THR A 29 4.69 -7.87 7.50
N LEU A 30 4.51 -7.51 6.22
CA LEU A 30 3.35 -7.94 5.46
C LEU A 30 3.45 -9.43 5.13
N PRO A 31 2.52 -10.27 5.61
CA PRO A 31 2.55 -11.69 5.30
C PRO A 31 2.22 -11.94 3.83
N PRO A 32 2.72 -13.04 3.25
CA PRO A 32 2.27 -13.48 1.94
C PRO A 32 0.74 -13.69 1.92
N GLY A 33 0.13 -13.42 0.80
CA GLY A 33 -1.31 -13.57 0.63
C GLY A 33 -2.12 -12.39 1.13
N GLN A 34 -1.47 -11.37 1.69
CA GLN A 34 -2.13 -10.17 2.15
C GLN A 34 -1.69 -8.95 1.33
N ARG A 35 -2.50 -7.92 1.38
CA ARG A 35 -2.18 -6.65 0.73
C ARG A 35 -2.29 -5.52 1.74
N LEU A 36 -1.47 -4.48 1.54
CA LEU A 36 -1.51 -3.24 2.29
C LEU A 36 -2.31 -2.23 1.49
N VAL A 37 -3.22 -1.52 2.15
CA VAL A 37 -3.92 -0.38 1.56
C VAL A 37 -3.49 0.87 2.31
N ALA A 38 -2.99 1.86 1.60
CA ALA A 38 -2.53 3.11 2.19
C ALA A 38 -3.16 4.31 1.48
N LEU A 39 -3.70 5.21 2.27
CA LEU A 39 -4.15 6.50 1.78
C LEU A 39 -3.04 7.52 2.04
N THR A 40 -2.61 8.20 0.99
CA THR A 40 -1.50 9.14 1.08
C THR A 40 -1.96 10.55 0.69
N PRO A 41 -1.27 11.61 1.19
CA PRO A 41 -1.67 12.98 0.86
C PRO A 41 -1.33 13.35 -0.58
N MET A 42 -0.41 12.62 -1.22
CA MET A 42 0.01 12.87 -2.60
C MET A 42 0.24 11.53 -3.30
N TYR A 43 0.18 11.54 -4.63
CA TYR A 43 0.53 10.36 -5.42
C TYR A 43 1.97 9.96 -5.10
N PRO A 44 2.21 8.71 -4.66
CA PRO A 44 3.52 8.33 -4.11
C PRO A 44 4.52 7.92 -5.18
N ALA A 45 4.72 8.75 -6.20
CA ALA A 45 5.57 8.40 -7.34
C ALA A 45 7.00 7.99 -6.94
N PRO A 46 7.68 8.68 -6.00
CA PRO A 46 9.03 8.27 -5.64
C PRO A 46 9.11 6.91 -4.96
N LEU A 47 8.01 6.44 -4.37
CA LEU A 47 7.98 5.16 -3.69
C LEU A 47 7.86 3.99 -4.66
N LEU A 48 7.25 4.18 -5.80
CA LEU A 48 6.87 3.08 -6.68
C LEU A 48 8.06 2.27 -7.18
N PRO A 49 9.16 2.88 -7.67
CA PRO A 49 10.32 2.08 -8.06
C PRO A 49 10.98 1.37 -6.87
N ILE A 50 10.87 1.93 -5.67
CA ILE A 50 11.39 1.29 -4.46
C ILE A 50 10.60 0.00 -4.19
N LEU A 51 9.28 0.03 -4.33
CA LEU A 51 8.44 -1.14 -4.14
C LEU A 51 8.82 -2.26 -5.11
N GLU A 52 9.08 -1.93 -6.36
CA GLU A 52 9.49 -2.92 -7.35
C GLU A 52 10.83 -3.56 -6.96
N GLN A 53 11.79 -2.76 -6.50
CA GLN A 53 13.09 -3.27 -6.06
C GLN A 53 12.97 -4.16 -4.85
N MET A 54 12.00 -3.92 -3.99
CA MET A 54 11.76 -4.72 -2.80
C MET A 54 11.00 -6.03 -3.08
N GLY A 55 10.54 -6.23 -4.31
CA GLY A 55 9.79 -7.44 -4.68
C GLY A 55 8.30 -7.33 -4.44
N PHE A 56 7.76 -6.13 -4.47
CA PHE A 56 6.32 -5.89 -4.32
C PHE A 56 5.68 -5.46 -5.62
N ALA A 57 4.41 -5.83 -5.79
CA ALA A 57 3.53 -5.30 -6.82
C ALA A 57 2.61 -4.25 -6.20
N TRP A 58 2.16 -3.31 -6.99
CA TRP A 58 1.37 -2.21 -6.48
C TRP A 58 0.37 -1.71 -7.51
N ASP A 59 -0.65 -1.03 -7.01
CA ASP A 59 -1.59 -0.25 -7.81
C ASP A 59 -1.83 1.07 -7.08
N ALA A 60 -1.71 2.18 -7.79
CA ALA A 60 -1.87 3.50 -7.19
C ALA A 60 -2.87 4.31 -8.00
N GLN A 61 -3.85 4.90 -7.31
CA GLN A 61 -4.90 5.70 -7.94
C GLN A 61 -4.99 7.05 -7.25
N THR A 62 -5.13 8.10 -8.03
CA THR A 62 -5.35 9.43 -7.51
C THR A 62 -6.78 9.54 -6.96
N THR A 63 -6.91 10.15 -5.80
CA THR A 63 -8.19 10.43 -5.16
C THR A 63 -8.37 11.93 -5.00
N ALA A 64 -9.54 12.35 -4.54
CA ALA A 64 -9.84 13.77 -4.38
C ALA A 64 -8.87 14.47 -3.43
N ASP A 65 -8.36 13.77 -2.43
CA ASP A 65 -7.53 14.35 -1.37
C ASP A 65 -6.16 13.68 -1.26
N GLY A 66 -5.70 13.05 -2.33
CA GLY A 66 -4.39 12.41 -2.36
C GLY A 66 -4.35 11.21 -3.29
N ALA A 67 -3.98 10.05 -2.76
CA ALA A 67 -3.93 8.82 -3.54
C ALA A 67 -4.25 7.62 -2.66
N CYS A 68 -4.71 6.55 -3.31
CA CYS A 68 -4.88 5.25 -2.68
C CYS A 68 -3.89 4.29 -3.30
N LEU A 69 -3.03 3.72 -2.46
CA LEU A 69 -2.00 2.78 -2.87
C LEU A 69 -2.32 1.41 -2.31
N VAL A 70 -2.30 0.40 -3.16
CA VAL A 70 -2.44 -0.99 -2.74
C VAL A 70 -1.15 -1.71 -3.09
N VAL A 71 -0.59 -2.44 -2.13
CA VAL A 71 0.69 -3.13 -2.28
C VAL A 71 0.55 -4.57 -1.82
N CYS A 72 1.15 -5.50 -2.56
CA CYS A 72 1.24 -6.90 -2.15
C CYS A 72 2.58 -7.46 -2.63
N HIS A 73 2.94 -8.65 -2.12
CA HIS A 73 4.11 -9.33 -2.65
C HIS A 73 3.92 -9.60 -4.15
N ALA A 74 5.02 -9.57 -4.91
CA ALA A 74 4.94 -9.75 -6.35
C ALA A 74 4.27 -11.07 -6.75
N ALA A 75 4.47 -12.14 -5.95
CA ALA A 75 3.82 -13.41 -6.18
C ALA A 75 2.30 -13.35 -5.99
N ASP A 76 1.81 -12.33 -5.29
CA ASP A 76 0.39 -12.15 -5.00
C ASP A 76 -0.24 -11.07 -5.88
N ARG A 77 0.36 -10.79 -7.01
CA ARG A 77 -0.08 -9.70 -7.90
C ARG A 77 -1.57 -9.79 -8.25
N HIS A 78 -2.13 -10.98 -8.29
CA HIS A 78 -3.55 -11.17 -8.57
C HIS A 78 -4.45 -10.47 -7.55
N LEU A 79 -3.93 -10.19 -6.35
CA LEU A 79 -4.70 -9.47 -5.33
C LEU A 79 -4.98 -8.02 -5.72
N LEU A 80 -4.18 -7.46 -6.63
CA LEU A 80 -4.40 -6.08 -7.10
C LEU A 80 -5.66 -5.96 -7.95
N ASP A 81 -6.08 -7.05 -8.58
CA ASP A 81 -7.25 -7.09 -9.43
C ASP A 81 -8.53 -7.41 -8.65
N ALA A 82 -8.38 -7.81 -7.38
CA ALA A 82 -9.54 -8.09 -6.55
C ALA A 82 -10.24 -6.79 -6.16
N PRO A 83 -11.58 -6.77 -6.20
CA PRO A 83 -12.29 -5.59 -5.73
C PRO A 83 -11.97 -5.34 -4.26
N PRO A 84 -11.94 -4.08 -3.81
CA PRO A 84 -11.75 -3.80 -2.40
C PRO A 84 -12.87 -4.44 -1.60
N ALA A 85 -12.50 -5.01 -0.44
CA ALA A 85 -13.51 -5.59 0.43
C ALA A 85 -14.45 -4.49 0.92
N PRO A 86 -15.74 -4.76 0.96
CA PRO A 86 -16.69 -3.80 1.48
C PRO A 86 -16.46 -3.51 2.96
#